data_581d939600d0a75b1e32b6c1d9204b6c
#
_entry.id   581d939600d0a75b1e32b6c1d9204b6c
#
_cell.length_a   1.000
_cell.length_b   1.000
_cell.length_c   1.000
_cell.angle_alpha   90.00
_cell.angle_beta   90.00
_cell.angle_gamma   90.00
#
_symmetry.space_group_name_H-M   'P 1'
#
loop_
_entity.id
_entity.type
_entity.pdbx_description
1 polymer ?
#
loop_
_entity_poly.entity_id
_entity_poly.type
_entity_poly.pdbx_seq_one_letter_code
_entity_poly.pdbx_strand_id
1 'polypeptide(L)'
;MLFRSVDVEQIHLEKRLVKTCRFQRLKGEWRLTQESIRDFTTAEPLDKFMDFYRRFVSDAAFQQRSVSNPLRYVTTDPDDDFNTIEGTLDHDQWDAFKPQLPDGVITNIRYGQTYDNPDGMILVKAGISNGLMDILDFRKKDGEWKLVSYEN
;
A
#
# COMPACT_ATOMS: atom_id res chain seq x y z
N MET A 1 19.71 -13.85 2.49
CA MET A 1 19.80 -13.24 3.84
C MET A 1 18.78 -13.90 4.76
N LEU A 2 19.23 -14.35 5.92
CA LEU A 2 18.31 -14.88 6.93
C LEU A 2 17.85 -13.75 7.83
N PHE A 3 16.58 -13.40 7.74
CA PHE A 3 15.98 -12.43 8.65
C PHE A 3 15.86 -13.06 10.04
N ARG A 4 16.41 -12.37 11.04
CA ARG A 4 16.33 -12.79 12.45
C ARG A 4 15.14 -12.18 13.17
N SER A 5 14.56 -11.14 12.61
CA SER A 5 13.36 -10.49 13.14
C SER A 5 12.49 -9.97 12.02
N VAL A 6 11.19 -9.98 12.27
CA VAL A 6 10.17 -9.46 11.35
C VAL A 6 9.14 -8.71 12.19
N ASP A 7 8.77 -7.52 11.73
CA ASP A 7 7.68 -6.75 12.33
C ASP A 7 6.42 -6.91 11.48
N VAL A 8 5.33 -7.29 12.12
CA VAL A 8 4.00 -7.28 11.51
C VAL A 8 3.26 -6.06 12.05
N GLU A 9 2.93 -5.16 11.13
CA GLU A 9 2.19 -3.94 11.43
C GLU A 9 0.72 -4.15 11.10
N GLN A 10 -0.16 -3.87 12.04
CA GLN A 10 -1.60 -3.76 11.82
C GLN A 10 -1.98 -2.29 11.88
N ILE A 11 -2.30 -1.73 10.72
CA ILE A 11 -2.61 -0.31 10.57
C ILE A 11 -4.12 -0.14 10.62
N HIS A 12 -4.61 0.43 11.70
CA HIS A 12 -6.03 0.70 11.92
C HIS A 12 -6.37 2.10 11.40
N LEU A 13 -6.97 2.18 10.22
CA LEU A 13 -7.24 3.44 9.55
C LEU A 13 -8.19 4.34 10.34
N GLU A 14 -9.32 3.80 10.80
CA GLU A 14 -10.33 4.58 11.51
C GLU A 14 -9.88 4.99 12.93
N LYS A 15 -9.22 4.08 13.62
CA LYS A 15 -8.68 4.36 14.97
C LYS A 15 -7.40 5.18 14.92
N ARG A 16 -6.79 5.33 13.75
CA ARG A 16 -5.54 6.05 13.52
C ARG A 16 -4.44 5.58 14.46
N LEU A 17 -4.21 4.28 14.48
CA LEU A 17 -3.15 3.67 15.26
C LEU A 17 -2.49 2.52 14.52
N VAL A 18 -1.27 2.20 14.92
CA VAL A 18 -0.50 1.05 14.40
C VAL A 18 -0.15 0.14 15.56
N LYS A 19 -0.58 -1.11 15.46
CA LYS A 19 -0.11 -2.17 16.35
C LYS A 19 1.04 -2.90 15.66
N THR A 20 2.18 -2.99 16.33
CA THR A 20 3.36 -3.70 15.83
C THR A 20 3.63 -4.93 16.67
N CYS A 21 3.72 -6.08 16.01
CA CYS A 21 4.10 -7.36 16.61
C CYS A 21 5.47 -7.74 16.08
N ARG A 22 6.47 -7.85 16.96
CA ARG A 22 7.81 -8.30 16.57
C ARG A 22 7.95 -9.79 16.79
N PHE A 23 8.33 -10.48 15.73
CA PHE A 23 8.69 -11.90 15.75
C PHE A 23 10.18 -12.03 15.58
N GLN A 24 10.81 -12.85 16.40
CA GLN A 24 12.24 -13.17 16.31
C GLN A 24 12.43 -14.67 16.19
N ARG A 25 13.45 -15.05 15.44
CA ARG A 25 13.83 -16.45 15.32
C ARG A 25 14.79 -16.82 16.46
N LEU A 26 14.29 -17.62 17.39
CA LEU A 26 15.00 -18.07 18.56
C LEU A 26 15.13 -19.60 18.52
N LYS A 27 16.34 -20.13 18.53
CA LYS A 27 16.62 -21.58 18.45
C LYS A 27 15.88 -22.26 17.28
N GLY A 28 15.86 -21.59 16.12
CA GLY A 28 15.21 -22.11 14.91
C GLY A 28 13.70 -21.92 14.83
N GLU A 29 13.06 -21.36 15.85
CA GLU A 29 11.59 -21.14 15.90
C GLU A 29 11.26 -19.65 15.91
N TRP A 30 10.22 -19.27 15.20
CA TRP A 30 9.68 -17.92 15.24
C TRP A 30 8.82 -17.74 16.50
N ARG A 31 9.11 -16.69 17.25
CA ARG A 31 8.37 -16.35 18.48
C ARG A 31 8.02 -14.88 18.51
N LEU A 32 6.83 -14.59 18.99
CA LEU A 32 6.41 -13.22 19.29
C LEU A 32 7.19 -12.73 20.53
N THR A 33 7.97 -11.68 20.36
CA THR A 33 8.85 -11.16 21.42
C THR A 33 8.46 -9.78 21.91
N GLN A 34 7.69 -9.02 21.12
CA GLN A 34 7.30 -7.66 21.50
C GLN A 34 5.99 -7.29 20.82
N GLU A 35 5.13 -6.59 21.54
CA GLU A 35 3.95 -5.91 21.00
C GLU A 35 3.99 -4.45 21.43
N SER A 36 3.60 -3.57 20.52
CA SER A 36 3.48 -2.14 20.81
C SER A 36 2.32 -1.54 20.03
N ILE A 37 1.73 -0.50 20.57
CA ILE A 37 0.66 0.28 19.92
C ILE A 37 1.10 1.73 19.95
N ARG A 38 0.99 2.42 18.82
CA ARG A 38 1.21 3.84 18.73
C ARG A 38 0.11 4.53 17.94
N ASP A 39 -0.22 5.74 18.31
CA ASP A 39 -1.13 6.58 17.51
C ASP A 39 -0.40 7.14 16.28
N PHE A 40 -1.14 7.50 15.25
CA PHE A 40 -0.60 8.24 14.12
C PHE A 40 -0.03 9.58 14.59
N THR A 41 1.11 9.95 14.03
CA THR A 41 1.76 11.23 14.29
C THR A 41 1.89 12.01 12.99
N THR A 42 2.04 13.33 13.10
CA THR A 42 2.30 14.17 11.92
C THR A 42 3.77 14.14 11.46
N ALA A 43 4.64 13.48 12.20
CA ALA A 43 6.07 13.39 11.89
C ALA A 43 6.40 12.20 10.98
N GLU A 44 5.62 11.11 11.06
CA GLU A 44 5.92 9.87 10.33
C GLU A 44 5.34 9.90 8.91
N PRO A 45 6.15 9.65 7.86
CA PRO A 45 5.64 9.60 6.48
C PRO A 45 4.52 8.59 6.27
N LEU A 46 4.62 7.41 6.88
CA LEU A 46 3.57 6.38 6.80
C LEU A 46 2.24 6.90 7.33
N ASP A 47 2.27 7.57 8.48
CA ASP A 47 1.05 8.04 9.15
C ASP A 47 0.35 9.14 8.34
N LYS A 48 1.13 10.05 7.76
CA LYS A 48 0.61 11.08 6.85
C LYS A 48 -0.05 10.48 5.62
N PHE A 49 0.59 9.49 5.02
CA PHE A 49 0.03 8.79 3.88
C PHE A 49 -1.24 8.03 4.28
N MET A 50 -1.26 7.37 5.42
CA MET A 50 -2.43 6.59 5.86
C MET A 50 -3.63 7.49 6.19
N ASP A 51 -3.42 8.71 6.65
CA ASP A 51 -4.51 9.69 6.79
C ASP A 51 -5.12 10.07 5.43
N PHE A 52 -4.30 10.27 4.42
CA PHE A 52 -4.77 10.45 3.04
C PHE A 52 -5.49 9.17 2.54
N TYR A 53 -4.86 8.01 2.70
CA TYR A 53 -5.36 6.74 2.18
C TYR A 53 -6.71 6.37 2.81
N ARG A 54 -6.91 6.63 4.08
CA ARG A 54 -8.19 6.43 4.74
C ARG A 54 -9.33 7.15 4.01
N ARG A 55 -9.11 8.40 3.65
CA ARG A 55 -10.08 9.18 2.89
C ARG A 55 -10.23 8.69 1.45
N PHE A 56 -9.10 8.32 0.85
CA PHE A 56 -9.08 7.78 -0.52
C PHE A 56 -9.96 6.54 -0.68
N VAL A 57 -10.00 5.64 0.30
CA VAL A 57 -10.82 4.42 0.22
C VAL A 57 -12.26 4.61 0.69
N SER A 58 -12.56 5.65 1.45
CA SER A 58 -13.89 5.86 2.04
C SER A 58 -14.74 6.94 1.38
N ASP A 59 -14.14 7.82 0.59
CA ASP A 59 -14.82 8.95 -0.05
C ASP A 59 -14.64 8.85 -1.57
N ALA A 60 -15.70 8.43 -2.28
CA ALA A 60 -15.65 8.19 -3.71
C ALA A 60 -15.28 9.45 -4.52
N ALA A 61 -15.80 10.61 -4.14
CA ALA A 61 -15.49 11.86 -4.84
C ALA A 61 -14.04 12.28 -4.61
N PHE A 62 -13.53 12.10 -3.40
CA PHE A 62 -12.13 12.35 -3.09
C PHE A 62 -11.21 11.38 -3.83
N GLN A 63 -11.57 10.09 -3.88
CA GLN A 63 -10.83 9.09 -4.64
C GLN A 63 -10.71 9.51 -6.11
N GLN A 64 -11.82 9.87 -6.72
CA GLN A 64 -11.84 10.27 -8.12
C GLN A 64 -10.92 11.47 -8.40
N ARG A 65 -10.93 12.48 -7.52
CA ARG A 65 -10.03 13.64 -7.63
C ARG A 65 -8.55 13.29 -7.39
N SER A 66 -8.31 12.24 -6.63
CA SER A 66 -6.96 11.82 -6.22
C SER A 66 -6.33 10.81 -7.19
N VAL A 67 -7.03 10.43 -8.24
CA VAL A 67 -6.49 9.61 -9.32
C VAL A 67 -6.05 10.51 -10.46
N SER A 68 -4.83 10.34 -10.93
CA SER A 68 -4.32 11.09 -12.09
C SER A 68 -5.17 10.83 -13.32
N ASN A 69 -5.38 11.87 -14.13
CA ASN A 69 -6.14 11.77 -15.37
C ASN A 69 -5.31 12.26 -16.56
N PRO A 70 -4.85 11.38 -17.45
CA PRO A 70 -5.04 9.92 -17.41
C PRO A 70 -4.14 9.24 -16.36
N LEU A 71 -4.59 8.09 -15.88
CA LEU A 71 -3.82 7.23 -14.99
C LEU A 71 -2.96 6.27 -15.83
N ARG A 72 -1.66 6.18 -15.53
CA ARG A 72 -0.82 5.15 -16.12
C ARG A 72 -1.29 3.77 -15.65
N TYR A 73 -1.49 2.86 -16.59
CA TYR A 73 -1.97 1.53 -16.31
C TYR A 73 -1.09 0.48 -17.01
N VAL A 74 -0.59 -0.48 -16.24
CA VAL A 74 0.23 -1.58 -16.74
C VAL A 74 -0.44 -2.89 -16.36
N THR A 75 -0.61 -3.77 -17.34
CA THR A 75 -1.20 -5.09 -17.14
C THR A 75 -0.47 -6.15 -17.94
N THR A 76 -0.68 -7.41 -17.60
CA THR A 76 -0.13 -8.53 -18.37
C THR A 76 -0.71 -8.53 -19.79
N ASP A 77 0.13 -8.79 -20.77
CA ASP A 77 -0.32 -8.95 -22.15
C ASP A 77 -1.20 -10.21 -22.27
N PRO A 78 -2.44 -10.09 -22.72
CA PRO A 78 -3.32 -11.25 -22.84
C PRO A 78 -2.84 -12.30 -23.84
N ASP A 79 -1.95 -11.91 -24.76
CA ASP A 79 -1.39 -12.81 -25.77
C ASP A 79 -0.01 -13.36 -25.39
N ASP A 80 0.62 -12.84 -24.34
CA ASP A 80 1.94 -13.26 -23.86
C ASP A 80 2.10 -13.01 -22.36
N ASP A 81 1.88 -14.04 -21.57
CA ASP A 81 1.93 -13.99 -20.10
C ASP A 81 3.28 -13.53 -19.52
N PHE A 82 4.34 -13.50 -20.31
CA PHE A 82 5.67 -13.06 -19.88
C PHE A 82 5.92 -11.57 -20.14
N ASN A 83 5.03 -10.91 -20.84
CA ASN A 83 5.13 -9.51 -21.17
C ASN A 83 4.01 -8.69 -20.56
N THR A 84 4.24 -7.39 -20.46
CA THR A 84 3.25 -6.43 -20.02
C THR A 84 2.96 -5.43 -21.13
N ILE A 85 1.73 -4.91 -21.10
CA ILE A 85 1.33 -3.79 -21.93
C ILE A 85 1.05 -2.60 -21.06
N GLU A 86 1.39 -1.42 -21.56
CA GLU A 86 1.19 -0.16 -20.87
C GLU A 86 0.18 0.69 -21.64
N GLY A 87 -0.73 1.30 -20.90
CA GLY A 87 -1.72 2.20 -21.44
C GLY A 87 -2.12 3.23 -20.40
N THR A 88 -3.29 3.82 -20.60
CA THR A 88 -3.85 4.79 -19.67
C THR A 88 -5.32 4.50 -19.40
N LEU A 89 -5.77 4.89 -18.21
CA LEU A 89 -7.19 4.89 -17.83
C LEU A 89 -7.64 6.34 -17.62
N ASP A 90 -8.77 6.66 -18.19
CA ASP A 90 -9.44 7.91 -17.90
C ASP A 90 -10.27 7.80 -16.61
N HIS A 91 -10.72 8.92 -16.06
CA HIS A 91 -11.46 8.92 -14.80
C HIS A 91 -12.73 8.05 -14.82
N ASP A 92 -13.44 8.02 -15.94
CA ASP A 92 -14.64 7.20 -16.11
C ASP A 92 -14.33 5.68 -16.21
N GLN A 93 -13.10 5.32 -16.52
CA GLN A 93 -12.66 3.92 -16.57
C GLN A 93 -12.16 3.41 -15.21
N TRP A 94 -11.75 4.31 -14.31
CA TRP A 94 -11.14 3.93 -13.05
C TRP A 94 -12.02 2.98 -12.22
N ASP A 95 -13.30 3.29 -12.07
CA ASP A 95 -14.21 2.46 -11.27
C ASP A 95 -14.38 1.04 -11.82
N ALA A 96 -14.25 0.87 -13.13
CA ALA A 96 -14.34 -0.44 -13.76
C ALA A 96 -13.06 -1.28 -13.64
N PHE A 97 -11.90 -0.62 -13.58
CA PHE A 97 -10.59 -1.29 -13.60
C PHE A 97 -9.88 -1.34 -12.24
N LYS A 98 -10.29 -0.51 -11.29
CA LYS A 98 -9.62 -0.44 -9.99
C LYS A 98 -9.63 -1.80 -9.28
N PRO A 99 -8.55 -2.12 -8.52
CA PRO A 99 -8.53 -3.31 -7.70
C PRO A 99 -9.44 -3.14 -6.48
N GLN A 100 -9.68 -4.24 -5.78
CA GLN A 100 -10.23 -4.14 -4.43
C GLN A 100 -9.17 -3.49 -3.53
N LEU A 101 -9.49 -2.30 -3.03
CA LEU A 101 -8.59 -1.54 -2.17
C LEU A 101 -8.70 -2.04 -0.73
N PRO A 102 -7.58 -2.38 -0.06
CA PRO A 102 -7.62 -2.72 1.35
C PRO A 102 -8.12 -1.52 2.16
N ASP A 103 -9.01 -1.80 3.10
CA ASP A 103 -9.57 -0.80 4.00
C ASP A 103 -9.65 -1.34 5.44
N GLY A 104 -10.10 -0.53 6.38
CA GLY A 104 -10.23 -0.92 7.78
C GLY A 104 -8.88 -1.15 8.45
N VAL A 105 -8.44 -2.41 8.51
CA VAL A 105 -7.14 -2.78 9.09
C VAL A 105 -6.25 -3.35 7.98
N ILE A 106 -5.11 -2.69 7.77
CA ILE A 106 -4.12 -3.14 6.80
C ILE A 106 -3.00 -3.87 7.55
N THR A 107 -2.73 -5.11 7.15
CA THR A 107 -1.59 -5.87 7.69
C THR A 107 -0.41 -5.74 6.75
N ASN A 108 0.69 -5.21 7.26
CA ASN A 108 1.94 -5.03 6.53
C ASN A 108 3.06 -5.82 7.22
N ILE A 109 3.87 -6.52 6.43
CA ILE A 109 5.04 -7.23 6.93
C ILE A 109 6.28 -6.40 6.61
N ARG A 110 7.02 -6.03 7.65
CA ARG A 110 8.20 -5.20 7.57
C ARG A 110 9.47 -6.03 7.72
N TYR A 111 10.29 -6.06 6.67
CA TYR A 111 11.56 -6.78 6.63
C TYR A 111 12.77 -5.84 6.78
N GLY A 112 12.62 -4.75 7.51
CA GLY A 112 13.67 -3.75 7.70
C GLY A 112 13.63 -2.59 6.71
N GLN A 113 12.66 -2.54 5.79
CA GLN A 113 12.46 -1.38 4.92
C GLN A 113 12.06 -0.15 5.74
N THR A 114 12.45 1.02 5.25
CA THR A 114 12.16 2.31 5.87
C THR A 114 11.23 3.14 4.99
N TYR A 115 10.50 4.08 5.61
CA TYR A 115 9.61 5.00 4.91
C TYR A 115 10.29 6.38 4.85
N ASP A 116 11.32 6.51 3.99
CA ASP A 116 12.18 7.70 3.96
C ASP A 116 11.69 8.78 3.01
N ASN A 117 10.84 8.42 2.04
CA ASN A 117 10.34 9.37 1.06
C ASN A 117 9.01 9.98 1.52
N PRO A 118 8.99 11.27 1.92
CA PRO A 118 7.75 11.91 2.35
C PRO A 118 6.77 12.20 1.21
N ASP A 119 7.22 12.09 -0.05
CA ASP A 119 6.46 12.47 -1.25
C ASP A 119 6.07 11.27 -2.12
N GLY A 120 6.35 10.08 -1.68
CA GLY A 120 6.01 8.85 -2.42
C GLY A 120 5.68 7.68 -1.52
N MET A 121 4.70 6.89 -1.93
CA MET A 121 4.33 5.65 -1.25
C MET A 121 3.83 4.65 -2.28
N ILE A 122 4.34 3.43 -2.22
CA ILE A 122 3.88 2.34 -3.07
C ILE A 122 3.13 1.35 -2.22
N LEU A 123 1.86 1.10 -2.59
CA LEU A 123 1.05 0.07 -1.99
C LEU A 123 1.11 -1.18 -2.86
N VAL A 124 1.62 -2.27 -2.31
CA VAL A 124 1.67 -3.57 -2.98
C VAL A 124 0.69 -4.51 -2.28
N LYS A 125 -0.30 -4.96 -3.03
CA LYS A 125 -1.26 -5.97 -2.57
C LYS A 125 -0.93 -7.28 -3.28
N ALA A 126 -0.43 -8.24 -2.53
CA ALA A 126 -0.04 -9.55 -3.06
C ALA A 126 -1.03 -10.62 -2.61
N GLY A 127 -1.43 -11.48 -3.53
CA GLY A 127 -2.24 -12.66 -3.23
C GLY A 127 -1.38 -13.74 -2.58
N ILE A 128 -1.98 -14.51 -1.67
CA ILE A 128 -1.31 -15.63 -1.03
C ILE A 128 -1.31 -16.82 -1.98
N SER A 129 -0.13 -17.24 -2.41
CA SER A 129 0.10 -18.45 -3.22
C SER A 129 -0.57 -18.48 -4.60
N ASN A 130 -1.03 -17.35 -5.14
CA ASN A 130 -1.70 -17.31 -6.44
C ASN A 130 -1.01 -16.41 -7.49
N GLY A 131 0.11 -15.77 -7.13
CA GLY A 131 0.86 -14.90 -8.03
C GLY A 131 0.19 -13.56 -8.38
N LEU A 132 -0.99 -13.28 -7.84
CA LEU A 132 -1.68 -12.01 -8.09
C LEU A 132 -0.99 -10.87 -7.33
N MET A 133 -0.85 -9.74 -8.01
CA MET A 133 -0.21 -8.55 -7.43
C MET A 133 -0.82 -7.30 -8.02
N ASP A 134 -1.25 -6.40 -7.14
CA ASP A 134 -1.64 -5.05 -7.51
C ASP A 134 -0.63 -4.07 -6.94
N ILE A 135 -0.11 -3.17 -7.77
CA ILE A 135 0.85 -2.15 -7.38
C ILE A 135 0.25 -0.78 -7.65
N LEU A 136 0.14 0.02 -6.60
CA LEU A 136 -0.40 1.37 -6.65
C LEU A 136 0.69 2.34 -6.24
N ASP A 137 1.10 3.21 -7.16
CA ASP A 137 2.13 4.23 -6.91
C ASP A 137 1.46 5.58 -6.64
N PHE A 138 1.63 6.04 -5.41
CA PHE A 138 1.14 7.35 -4.97
C PHE A 138 2.28 8.34 -4.88
N ARG A 139 2.05 9.55 -5.37
CA ARG A 139 3.02 10.65 -5.32
C ARG A 139 2.36 11.90 -4.77
N LYS A 140 3.13 12.63 -3.97
CA LYS A 140 2.72 13.93 -3.46
C LYS A 140 3.31 15.03 -4.32
N LYS A 141 2.45 15.87 -4.89
CA LYS A 141 2.82 17.02 -5.71
C LYS A 141 2.05 18.23 -5.22
N ASP A 142 2.75 19.35 -5.02
CA ASP A 142 2.15 20.60 -4.54
C ASP A 142 1.30 20.41 -3.28
N GLY A 143 1.77 19.57 -2.38
CA GLY A 143 1.10 19.28 -1.11
C GLY A 143 -0.06 18.30 -1.20
N GLU A 144 -0.38 17.76 -2.37
CA GLU A 144 -1.48 16.83 -2.59
C GLU A 144 -1.02 15.46 -3.07
N TRP A 145 -1.57 14.41 -2.45
CA TRP A 145 -1.35 13.04 -2.89
C TRP A 145 -2.20 12.70 -4.11
N LYS A 146 -1.58 12.01 -5.07
CA LYS A 146 -2.25 11.46 -6.25
C LYS A 146 -1.82 10.02 -6.49
N LEU A 147 -2.75 9.16 -6.91
CA LEU A 147 -2.42 7.90 -7.53
C LEU A 147 -1.95 8.19 -8.95
N VAL A 148 -0.69 7.85 -9.26
CA VAL A 148 -0.08 8.17 -10.56
C VAL A 148 0.12 6.96 -11.44
N SER A 149 0.10 5.75 -10.89
CA SER A 149 0.27 4.51 -11.63
C SER A 149 -0.41 3.34 -10.94
N TYR A 150 -1.02 2.48 -11.73
CA TYR A 150 -1.60 1.22 -11.29
C TYR A 150 -1.08 0.10 -12.19
N GLU A 151 -0.59 -0.97 -11.59
CA GLU A 151 -0.08 -2.15 -12.26
C GLU A 151 -0.71 -3.41 -11.65
N ASN A 152 -1.18 -4.32 -12.49
CA ASN A 152 -1.71 -5.63 -12.08
C ASN A 152 -1.19 -6.80 -12.93
#